data_ff4c152ae4e5268538ee12bb96e02e29
#
_entry.id   ff4c152ae4e5268538ee12bb96e02e29
#
_cell.length_a   1.000
_cell.length_b   1.000
_cell.length_c   1.000
_cell.angle_alpha   90.00
_cell.angle_beta   90.00
_cell.angle_gamma   90.00
#
_symmetry.space_group_name_H-M   'P 1'
#
loop_
_entity.id
_entity.type
_entity.pdbx_description
1 polymer ?
#
loop_
_entity_poly.entity_id
_entity_poly.type
_entity_poly.pdbx_seq_one_letter_code
_entity_poly.pdbx_strand_id
1 'polypeptide(L)'
;MAERMSNADNFWLSMDEPTNLMVITGFMEFKQPLDFNRLYATIDSRLASFPRFQRKIVQPKSGIGVPNWQTDKHFDLKSHLQRIALPAPGDKTELQAMIANLAVAPLDAHKPLWQVHLIENYGGGCILFFRIHHCITDGIAGIYLLLSLADQDPDAPWPKSRTKKKPKPFSLGTLLHIESII
;
A
#
# COMPACT_ATOMS: atom_id res chain seq x y z
N MET A 1 18.97 -10.25 -2.22
CA MET A 1 19.83 -10.11 -1.02
C MET A 1 18.94 -9.73 0.15
N ALA A 2 19.25 -10.20 1.36
CA ALA A 2 18.60 -9.72 2.59
C ALA A 2 19.27 -8.40 3.00
N GLU A 3 18.48 -7.42 3.44
CA GLU A 3 18.94 -6.13 3.92
C GLU A 3 18.50 -5.98 5.38
N ARG A 4 19.40 -5.64 6.27
CA ARG A 4 19.06 -5.43 7.68
C ARG A 4 18.05 -4.29 7.81
N MET A 5 17.05 -4.49 8.65
CA MET A 5 16.06 -3.47 8.96
C MET A 5 16.71 -2.28 9.66
N SER A 6 16.26 -1.06 9.36
CA SER A 6 16.69 0.13 10.11
C SER A 6 16.15 0.07 11.55
N ASN A 7 16.78 0.80 12.45
CA ASN A 7 16.29 0.87 13.85
C ASN A 7 14.88 1.49 13.92
N ALA A 8 14.59 2.47 13.06
CA ALA A 8 13.27 3.10 12.99
C ALA A 8 12.20 2.12 12.50
N ASP A 9 12.48 1.37 11.41
CA ASP A 9 11.55 0.38 10.90
C ASP A 9 11.29 -0.74 11.93
N ASN A 10 12.38 -1.19 12.60
CA ASN A 10 12.28 -2.22 13.63
C ASN A 10 11.52 -1.72 14.88
N PHE A 11 11.64 -0.46 15.23
CA PHE A 11 10.87 0.16 16.31
C PHE A 11 9.37 0.04 16.04
N TRP A 12 8.90 0.46 14.85
CA TRP A 12 7.51 0.34 14.46
C TRP A 12 7.03 -1.12 14.44
N LEU A 13 7.87 -2.04 13.96
CA LEU A 13 7.54 -3.45 13.95
C LEU A 13 7.43 -4.05 15.35
N SER A 14 8.29 -3.61 16.29
CA SER A 14 8.28 -4.11 17.66
C SER A 14 7.12 -3.58 18.51
N MET A 15 6.48 -2.51 18.07
CA MET A 15 5.28 -1.95 18.71
C MET A 15 3.98 -2.52 18.17
N ASP A 16 4.05 -3.31 17.09
CA ASP A 16 2.86 -3.91 16.46
C ASP A 16 2.34 -5.06 17.32
N GLU A 17 1.15 -4.87 17.87
CA GLU A 17 0.46 -5.86 18.71
C GLU A 17 -0.99 -6.04 18.25
N PRO A 18 -1.62 -7.18 18.49
CA PRO A 18 -3.01 -7.42 18.08
C PRO A 18 -4.02 -6.37 18.56
N THR A 19 -3.73 -5.73 19.71
CA THR A 19 -4.55 -4.67 20.30
C THR A 19 -4.16 -3.26 19.85
N ASN A 20 -3.02 -3.12 19.16
CA ASN A 20 -2.47 -1.84 18.71
C ASN A 20 -1.66 -2.04 17.42
N LEU A 21 -2.37 -2.24 16.30
CA LEU A 21 -1.72 -2.46 15.01
C LEU A 21 -1.00 -1.19 14.53
N MET A 22 0.28 -1.33 14.19
CA MET A 22 1.08 -0.26 13.60
C MET A 22 0.81 -0.13 12.09
N VAL A 23 -0.46 -0.06 11.72
CA VAL A 23 -0.94 0.03 10.34
C VAL A 23 -1.54 1.40 10.06
N ILE A 24 -0.95 2.11 9.11
CA ILE A 24 -1.51 3.34 8.56
C ILE A 24 -2.67 2.94 7.64
N THR A 25 -3.82 3.55 7.86
CA THR A 25 -4.98 3.40 6.99
C THR A 25 -5.36 4.73 6.35
N GLY A 26 -5.85 4.68 5.14
CA GLY A 26 -6.36 5.85 4.43
C GLY A 26 -7.25 5.43 3.27
N PHE A 27 -8.04 6.34 2.76
CA PHE A 27 -8.87 6.07 1.60
C PHE A 27 -8.97 7.26 0.65
N MET A 28 -9.24 6.96 -0.61
CA MET A 28 -9.63 7.93 -1.63
C MET A 28 -11.02 7.57 -2.14
N GLU A 29 -11.90 8.58 -2.20
CA GLU A 29 -13.25 8.44 -2.74
C GLU A 29 -13.27 8.89 -4.20
N PHE A 30 -13.86 8.06 -5.05
CA PHE A 30 -14.07 8.34 -6.46
C PHE A 30 -15.56 8.38 -6.76
N LYS A 31 -16.02 9.46 -7.39
CA LYS A 31 -17.44 9.64 -7.77
C LYS A 31 -17.89 8.73 -8.92
N GLN A 32 -16.94 8.08 -9.59
CA GLN A 32 -17.17 7.13 -10.68
C GLN A 32 -16.43 5.83 -10.40
N PRO A 33 -16.91 4.69 -10.91
CA PRO A 33 -16.20 3.43 -10.83
C PRO A 33 -14.83 3.52 -11.50
N LEU A 34 -13.81 2.96 -10.85
CA LEU A 34 -12.49 2.81 -11.45
C LEU A 34 -12.42 1.55 -12.32
N ASP A 35 -11.77 1.64 -13.47
CA ASP A 35 -11.38 0.45 -14.23
C ASP A 35 -10.32 -0.34 -13.45
N PHE A 36 -10.66 -1.58 -13.10
CA PHE A 36 -9.79 -2.42 -12.28
C PHE A 36 -8.46 -2.76 -12.98
N ASN A 37 -8.46 -2.93 -14.30
CA ASN A 37 -7.23 -3.27 -15.02
C ASN A 37 -6.28 -2.08 -15.06
N ARG A 38 -6.83 -0.85 -15.23
CA ARG A 38 -6.07 0.38 -15.13
C ARG A 38 -5.51 0.58 -13.71
N LEU A 39 -6.33 0.36 -12.68
CA LEU A 39 -5.90 0.42 -11.28
C LEU A 39 -4.80 -0.59 -11.01
N TYR A 40 -4.97 -1.84 -11.46
CA TYR A 40 -3.96 -2.89 -11.30
C TYR A 40 -2.63 -2.49 -11.94
N ALA A 41 -2.65 -1.99 -13.19
CA ALA A 41 -1.46 -1.51 -13.88
C ALA A 41 -0.81 -0.32 -13.17
N THR A 42 -1.62 0.59 -12.60
CA THR A 42 -1.14 1.74 -11.83
C THR A 42 -0.43 1.29 -10.55
N ILE A 43 -1.05 0.43 -9.76
CA ILE A 43 -0.47 -0.11 -8.53
C ILE A 43 0.80 -0.92 -8.84
N ASP A 44 0.78 -1.75 -9.89
CA ASP A 44 1.95 -2.53 -10.31
C ASP A 44 3.13 -1.63 -10.70
N SER A 45 2.89 -0.61 -11.51
CA SER A 45 3.94 0.26 -12.05
C SER A 45 4.44 1.31 -11.06
N ARG A 46 3.55 1.85 -10.22
CA ARG A 46 3.87 2.99 -9.35
C ARG A 46 4.13 2.56 -7.91
N LEU A 47 3.28 1.75 -7.30
CA LEU A 47 3.41 1.32 -5.90
C LEU A 47 4.34 0.10 -5.77
N ALA A 48 3.99 -1.00 -6.43
CA ALA A 48 4.76 -2.22 -6.34
C ALA A 48 6.13 -2.14 -7.03
N SER A 49 6.46 -1.04 -7.74
CA SER A 49 7.81 -0.80 -8.26
C SER A 49 8.82 -0.45 -7.16
N PHE A 50 8.38 0.07 -6.02
CA PHE A 50 9.26 0.35 -4.90
C PHE A 50 9.70 -0.95 -4.22
N PRO A 51 11.03 -1.18 -4.01
CA PRO A 51 11.53 -2.43 -3.47
C PRO A 51 10.89 -2.81 -2.13
N ARG A 52 10.57 -1.85 -1.27
CA ARG A 52 10.00 -2.07 0.04
C ARG A 52 8.62 -2.75 -0.03
N PHE A 53 7.83 -2.45 -1.07
CA PHE A 53 6.52 -3.05 -1.31
C PHE A 53 6.55 -4.48 -1.87
N GLN A 54 7.75 -4.98 -2.22
CA GLN A 54 7.97 -6.37 -2.64
C GLN A 54 8.75 -7.17 -1.60
N ARG A 55 9.07 -6.59 -0.45
CA ARG A 55 9.88 -7.24 0.58
C ARG A 55 9.03 -7.64 1.76
N LYS A 56 9.26 -8.84 2.25
CA LYS A 56 8.73 -9.34 3.51
C LYS A 56 9.81 -9.28 4.60
N ILE A 57 9.36 -9.38 5.82
CA ILE A 57 10.21 -9.36 7.00
C ILE A 57 10.62 -10.79 7.33
N VAL A 58 11.89 -11.01 7.59
CA VAL A 58 12.43 -12.30 8.01
C VAL A 58 13.13 -12.12 9.35
N GLN A 59 12.62 -12.81 10.37
CA GLN A 59 13.21 -12.82 11.69
C GLN A 59 14.56 -13.53 11.70
N PRO A 60 15.51 -13.12 12.55
CA PRO A 60 16.74 -13.85 12.75
C PRO A 60 16.47 -15.29 13.21
N LYS A 61 17.22 -16.25 12.69
CA LYS A 61 17.06 -17.67 13.08
C LYS A 61 17.28 -17.92 14.57
N SER A 62 18.11 -17.09 15.22
CA SER A 62 18.33 -17.14 16.67
C SER A 62 17.15 -16.63 17.51
N GLY A 63 16.17 -16.02 16.90
CA GLY A 63 15.08 -15.30 17.61
C GLY A 63 15.53 -13.98 18.25
N ILE A 64 16.83 -13.67 18.23
CA ILE A 64 17.40 -12.46 18.85
C ILE A 64 18.06 -11.61 17.78
N GLY A 65 17.75 -10.31 17.78
CA GLY A 65 18.36 -9.33 16.88
C GLY A 65 17.36 -8.62 15.99
N VAL A 66 17.87 -7.76 15.12
CA VAL A 66 17.05 -6.96 14.19
C VAL A 66 16.67 -7.81 12.97
N PRO A 67 15.39 -7.83 12.58
CA PRO A 67 14.92 -8.52 11.40
C PRO A 67 15.56 -8.00 10.11
N ASN A 68 15.38 -8.74 9.04
CA ASN A 68 15.87 -8.40 7.72
C ASN A 68 14.71 -8.23 6.73
N TRP A 69 14.86 -7.29 5.81
CA TRP A 69 14.05 -7.18 4.61
C TRP A 69 14.54 -8.20 3.58
N GLN A 70 13.64 -9.02 3.08
CA GLN A 70 13.93 -9.97 2.02
C GLN A 70 12.92 -9.83 0.89
N THR A 71 13.39 -9.76 -0.35
CA THR A 71 12.49 -9.78 -1.52
C THR A 71 11.66 -11.05 -1.49
N ASP A 72 10.35 -10.89 -1.56
CA ASP A 72 9.44 -12.02 -1.68
C ASP A 72 9.50 -12.55 -3.11
N LYS A 73 10.03 -13.77 -3.27
CA LYS A 73 10.15 -14.45 -4.58
C LYS A 73 8.78 -14.86 -5.15
N HIS A 74 7.77 -14.93 -4.30
CA HIS A 74 6.39 -15.31 -4.63
C HIS A 74 5.46 -14.11 -4.57
N PHE A 75 6.01 -12.88 -4.65
CA PHE A 75 5.19 -11.68 -4.67
C PHE A 75 4.18 -11.73 -5.81
N ASP A 76 2.90 -11.68 -5.44
CA ASP A 76 1.77 -11.58 -6.35
C ASP A 76 0.91 -10.38 -5.95
N LEU A 77 0.80 -9.41 -6.85
CA LEU A 77 -0.01 -8.21 -6.62
C LEU A 77 -1.47 -8.54 -6.34
N LYS A 78 -2.01 -9.63 -6.88
CA LYS A 78 -3.39 -10.06 -6.63
C LYS A 78 -3.68 -10.37 -5.15
N SER A 79 -2.66 -10.72 -4.38
CA SER A 79 -2.81 -10.92 -2.93
C SER A 79 -2.81 -9.63 -2.14
N HIS A 80 -2.42 -8.52 -2.77
CA HIS A 80 -2.32 -7.20 -2.16
C HIS A 80 -3.37 -6.21 -2.66
N LEU A 81 -3.88 -6.39 -3.89
CA LEU A 81 -4.95 -5.58 -4.47
C LEU A 81 -6.20 -6.43 -4.61
N GLN A 82 -7.22 -6.13 -3.81
CA GLN A 82 -8.46 -6.90 -3.74
C GLN A 82 -9.65 -6.05 -4.17
N ARG A 83 -10.66 -6.68 -4.77
CA ARG A 83 -11.95 -6.06 -5.07
C ARG A 83 -12.97 -6.56 -4.06
N ILE A 84 -13.74 -5.64 -3.51
CA ILE A 84 -14.80 -5.94 -2.54
C ILE A 84 -16.05 -5.15 -2.98
N ALA A 85 -17.17 -5.84 -3.14
CA ALA A 85 -18.44 -5.17 -3.36
C ALA A 85 -19.05 -4.76 -2.02
N LEU A 86 -19.43 -3.49 -1.89
CA LEU A 86 -20.18 -3.04 -0.73
C LEU A 86 -21.60 -3.64 -0.76
N PRO A 87 -22.10 -4.20 0.36
CA PRO A 87 -23.45 -4.71 0.44
C PRO A 87 -24.49 -3.61 0.14
N ALA A 88 -25.68 -4.00 -0.35
CA ALA A 88 -26.78 -3.07 -0.47
C ALA A 88 -27.23 -2.57 0.93
N PRO A 89 -27.57 -1.28 1.09
CA PRO A 89 -27.81 -0.26 0.06
C PRO A 89 -26.56 0.42 -0.49
N GLY A 90 -25.35 0.10 -0.04
CA GLY A 90 -24.12 0.72 -0.52
C GLY A 90 -23.92 2.16 -0.01
N ASP A 91 -24.41 2.42 1.18
CA ASP A 91 -24.37 3.74 1.82
C ASP A 91 -23.15 3.92 2.75
N LYS A 92 -23.14 5.07 3.43
CA LYS A 92 -22.06 5.41 4.36
C LYS A 92 -21.97 4.46 5.56
N THR A 93 -23.09 3.92 6.01
CA THR A 93 -23.13 3.00 7.17
C THR A 93 -22.43 1.70 6.84
N GLU A 94 -22.76 1.11 5.68
CA GLU A 94 -22.13 -0.11 5.19
C GLU A 94 -20.63 0.10 4.94
N LEU A 95 -20.27 1.26 4.34
CA LEU A 95 -18.86 1.60 4.12
C LEU A 95 -18.09 1.70 5.44
N GLN A 96 -18.64 2.40 6.44
CA GLN A 96 -18.00 2.55 7.74
C GLN A 96 -17.82 1.20 8.45
N ALA A 97 -18.81 0.32 8.42
CA ALA A 97 -18.73 -1.01 8.97
C ALA A 97 -17.64 -1.84 8.29
N MET A 98 -17.57 -1.80 6.95
CA MET A 98 -16.55 -2.51 6.18
C MET A 98 -15.15 -1.98 6.47
N ILE A 99 -14.94 -0.66 6.45
CA ILE A 99 -13.63 -0.05 6.75
C ILE A 99 -13.20 -0.37 8.18
N ALA A 100 -14.11 -0.33 9.16
CA ALA A 100 -13.79 -0.67 10.55
C ALA A 100 -13.27 -2.12 10.66
N ASN A 101 -13.95 -3.07 10.00
CA ASN A 101 -13.52 -4.46 9.99
C ASN A 101 -12.16 -4.66 9.30
N LEU A 102 -11.93 -3.97 8.18
CA LEU A 102 -10.65 -4.04 7.48
C LEU A 102 -9.53 -3.39 8.29
N ALA A 103 -9.79 -2.27 8.96
CA ALA A 103 -8.78 -1.53 9.72
C ALA A 103 -8.20 -2.32 10.90
N VAL A 104 -9.03 -3.12 11.58
CA VAL A 104 -8.62 -3.91 12.75
C VAL A 104 -8.06 -5.30 12.39
N ALA A 105 -8.17 -5.73 11.14
CA ALA A 105 -7.63 -7.02 10.73
C ALA A 105 -6.09 -6.95 10.61
N PRO A 106 -5.33 -7.92 11.14
CA PRO A 106 -3.88 -7.93 10.98
C PRO A 106 -3.47 -8.13 9.51
N LEU A 107 -2.30 -7.63 9.13
CA LEU A 107 -1.67 -7.95 7.87
C LEU A 107 -0.95 -9.30 7.95
N ASP A 108 -0.86 -10.02 6.82
CA ASP A 108 -0.16 -11.31 6.74
C ASP A 108 1.36 -11.10 6.89
N ALA A 109 1.93 -11.51 8.03
CA ALA A 109 3.35 -11.36 8.34
C ALA A 109 4.29 -12.14 7.39
N HIS A 110 3.76 -13.09 6.60
CA HIS A 110 4.54 -13.86 5.63
C HIS A 110 4.67 -13.18 4.26
N LYS A 111 3.99 -12.04 4.10
CA LYS A 111 3.96 -11.23 2.87
C LYS A 111 4.49 -9.82 3.13
N PRO A 112 4.72 -9.00 2.08
CA PRO A 112 4.86 -7.57 2.24
C PRO A 112 3.67 -6.96 2.98
N LEU A 113 3.93 -6.15 4.01
CA LEU A 113 2.93 -5.71 4.98
C LEU A 113 2.09 -4.53 4.47
N TRP A 114 1.35 -4.75 3.39
CA TRP A 114 0.42 -3.76 2.84
C TRP A 114 -0.71 -4.43 2.06
N GLN A 115 -1.84 -3.75 1.96
CA GLN A 115 -3.00 -4.13 1.16
C GLN A 115 -3.71 -2.89 0.62
N VAL A 116 -4.34 -3.04 -0.54
CA VAL A 116 -5.23 -2.07 -1.17
C VAL A 116 -6.55 -2.77 -1.49
N HIS A 117 -7.66 -2.15 -1.12
CA HIS A 117 -8.99 -2.66 -1.40
C HIS A 117 -9.74 -1.66 -2.28
N LEU A 118 -10.18 -2.12 -3.47
CA LEU A 118 -11.17 -1.40 -4.26
C LEU A 118 -12.55 -1.80 -3.75
N ILE A 119 -13.21 -0.90 -3.03
CA ILE A 119 -14.56 -1.09 -2.51
C ILE A 119 -15.52 -0.47 -3.53
N GLU A 120 -16.27 -1.34 -4.22
CA GLU A 120 -17.21 -0.97 -5.28
C GLU A 120 -18.61 -0.76 -4.73
N ASN A 121 -19.49 -0.14 -5.52
CA ASN A 121 -20.90 0.12 -5.21
C ASN A 121 -21.15 1.14 -4.09
N TYR A 122 -20.26 2.10 -3.91
CA TYR A 122 -20.46 3.21 -2.99
C TYR A 122 -20.98 4.46 -3.73
N GLY A 123 -22.24 4.85 -3.51
CA GLY A 123 -22.80 6.10 -4.04
C GLY A 123 -22.71 6.25 -5.57
N GLY A 124 -22.66 5.15 -6.32
CA GLY A 124 -22.45 5.15 -7.77
C GLY A 124 -20.98 5.25 -8.21
N GLY A 125 -20.07 5.35 -7.26
CA GLY A 125 -18.62 5.33 -7.46
C GLY A 125 -17.92 4.20 -6.71
N CYS A 126 -16.73 4.47 -6.18
CA CYS A 126 -15.95 3.49 -5.42
C CYS A 126 -15.01 4.17 -4.41
N ILE A 127 -14.50 3.37 -3.49
CA ILE A 127 -13.48 3.75 -2.51
C ILE A 127 -12.21 2.93 -2.77
N LEU A 128 -11.06 3.57 -2.75
CA LEU A 128 -9.78 2.90 -2.73
C LEU A 128 -9.22 3.01 -1.32
N PHE A 129 -9.24 1.91 -0.56
CA PHE A 129 -8.83 1.86 0.84
C PHE A 129 -7.45 1.22 0.96
N PHE A 130 -6.53 1.88 1.65
CA PHE A 130 -5.14 1.47 1.82
C PHE A 130 -4.87 1.07 3.26
N ARG A 131 -4.05 0.05 3.41
CA ARG A 131 -3.50 -0.43 4.67
C ARG A 131 -2.02 -0.69 4.49
N ILE A 132 -1.17 0.04 5.18
CA ILE A 132 0.29 -0.06 5.03
C ILE A 132 0.91 -0.03 6.43
N HIS A 133 1.72 -1.05 6.76
CA HIS A 133 2.41 -1.08 8.04
C HIS A 133 3.44 0.05 8.14
N HIS A 134 3.54 0.66 9.31
CA HIS A 134 4.40 1.82 9.57
C HIS A 134 5.90 1.54 9.32
N CYS A 135 6.35 0.28 9.43
CA CYS A 135 7.72 -0.08 9.08
C CYS A 135 8.03 0.03 7.57
N ILE A 136 7.03 0.06 6.70
CA ILE A 136 7.22 0.24 5.24
C ILE A 136 7.43 1.71 4.89
N THR A 137 6.60 2.59 5.47
CA THR A 137 6.60 4.02 5.19
C THR A 137 6.07 4.78 6.40
N ASP A 138 6.56 5.99 6.62
CA ASP A 138 5.94 6.91 7.56
C ASP A 138 4.68 7.56 6.97
N GLY A 139 3.91 8.27 7.81
CA GLY A 139 2.64 8.86 7.40
C GLY A 139 2.78 9.88 6.27
N ILE A 140 3.81 10.72 6.31
CA ILE A 140 4.04 11.77 5.30
C ILE A 140 4.47 11.14 3.96
N ALA A 141 5.45 10.24 3.99
CA ALA A 141 5.88 9.53 2.79
C ALA A 141 4.73 8.69 2.20
N GLY A 142 3.87 8.11 3.06
CA GLY A 142 2.66 7.39 2.65
C GLY A 142 1.68 8.28 1.88
N ILE A 143 1.42 9.51 2.35
CA ILE A 143 0.55 10.47 1.65
C ILE A 143 1.12 10.79 0.26
N TYR A 144 2.40 11.15 0.16
CA TYR A 144 3.03 11.44 -1.14
C TYR A 144 2.97 10.24 -2.08
N LEU A 145 3.18 9.04 -1.54
CA LEU A 145 3.07 7.81 -2.31
C LEU A 145 1.66 7.63 -2.90
N LEU A 146 0.62 7.83 -2.08
CA LEU A 146 -0.77 7.73 -2.52
C LEU A 146 -1.10 8.79 -3.58
N LEU A 147 -0.67 10.03 -3.38
CA LEU A 147 -0.86 11.10 -4.35
C LEU A 147 -0.13 10.80 -5.68
N SER A 148 1.01 10.11 -5.64
CA SER A 148 1.73 9.70 -6.84
C SER A 148 1.00 8.63 -7.67
N LEU A 149 -0.03 7.99 -7.12
CA LEU A 149 -0.87 7.05 -7.87
C LEU A 149 -1.88 7.76 -8.78
N ALA A 150 -2.23 9.01 -8.47
CA ALA A 150 -3.14 9.80 -9.28
C ALA A 150 -2.42 10.41 -10.50
N ASP A 151 -3.14 10.54 -11.60
CA ASP A 151 -2.73 11.32 -12.74
C ASP A 151 -3.35 12.73 -12.64
N GLN A 152 -2.63 13.75 -13.13
CA GLN A 152 -3.16 15.11 -13.19
C GLN A 152 -4.18 15.29 -14.34
N ASP A 153 -4.10 14.41 -15.34
CA ASP A 153 -4.97 14.38 -16.50
C ASP A 153 -5.82 13.09 -16.48
N PRO A 154 -7.15 13.18 -16.50
CA PRO A 154 -8.03 12.01 -16.57
C PRO A 154 -7.81 11.16 -17.83
N ASP A 155 -7.34 11.79 -18.92
CA ASP A 155 -7.06 11.13 -20.20
C ASP A 155 -5.60 10.66 -20.31
N ALA A 156 -4.84 10.70 -19.22
CA ALA A 156 -3.46 10.22 -19.19
C ALA A 156 -3.38 8.76 -19.69
N PRO A 157 -2.35 8.43 -20.48
CA PRO A 157 -2.20 7.07 -21.00
C PRO A 157 -2.03 6.06 -19.86
N TRP A 158 -2.54 4.85 -20.04
CA TRP A 158 -2.39 3.77 -19.07
C TRP A 158 -0.92 3.55 -18.71
N PRO A 159 -0.60 3.34 -17.44
CA PRO A 159 0.76 3.06 -17.03
C PRO A 159 1.27 1.81 -17.75
N LYS A 160 2.50 1.87 -18.23
CA LYS A 160 3.13 0.70 -18.85
C LYS A 160 3.43 -0.33 -17.76
N SER A 161 3.04 -1.59 -17.97
CA SER A 161 3.42 -2.71 -17.12
C SER A 161 4.94 -2.71 -16.88
N ARG A 162 5.36 -3.12 -15.68
CA ARG A 162 6.78 -3.23 -15.32
C ARG A 162 7.52 -4.10 -16.33
N THR A 163 8.24 -3.48 -17.24
CA THR A 163 9.38 -4.18 -17.82
C THR A 163 10.37 -4.41 -16.68
N LYS A 164 11.04 -5.57 -16.60
CA LYS A 164 12.01 -5.98 -15.56
C LYS A 164 13.21 -5.00 -15.39
N LYS A 165 12.98 -3.69 -15.38
CA LYS A 165 14.01 -2.69 -15.06
C LYS A 165 14.28 -2.73 -13.57
N LYS A 166 15.56 -2.79 -13.22
CA LYS A 166 16.02 -2.66 -11.82
C LYS A 166 15.37 -1.43 -11.18
N PRO A 167 14.72 -1.56 -10.02
CA PRO A 167 14.11 -0.43 -9.33
C PRO A 167 15.19 0.61 -9.00
N LYS A 168 14.90 1.88 -9.28
CA LYS A 168 15.73 2.99 -8.79
C LYS A 168 15.59 3.06 -7.27
N PRO A 169 16.66 3.30 -6.51
CA PRO A 169 16.55 3.49 -5.07
C PRO A 169 15.64 4.68 -4.77
N PHE A 170 14.76 4.51 -3.81
CA PHE A 170 13.93 5.59 -3.29
C PHE A 170 14.85 6.63 -2.65
N SER A 171 14.86 7.83 -3.16
CA SER A 171 15.58 8.98 -2.59
C SER A 171 14.54 10.03 -2.19
N LEU A 172 14.55 10.40 -0.91
CA LEU A 172 13.77 11.54 -0.41
C LEU A 172 14.04 12.84 -1.23
N GLY A 173 15.21 12.95 -1.84
CA GLY A 173 15.54 14.07 -2.72
C GLY A 173 14.69 14.18 -3.99
N THR A 174 14.02 13.10 -4.40
CA THR A 174 13.09 13.15 -5.56
C THR A 174 11.74 13.76 -5.17
N LEU A 175 11.43 13.85 -3.88
CA LEU A 175 10.21 14.46 -3.36
C LEU A 175 10.32 15.98 -3.19
N LEU A 176 11.54 16.52 -3.11
CA LEU A 176 11.78 17.95 -2.90
C LEU A 176 11.63 18.82 -4.18
N HIS A 177 11.30 18.21 -5.32
CA HIS A 177 11.08 18.97 -6.58
C HIS A 177 9.61 19.37 -6.81
N ILE A 178 8.73 19.22 -5.80
CA ILE A 178 7.32 19.64 -5.88
C ILE A 178 7.12 21.06 -5.31
N GLU A 179 8.15 21.72 -4.79
CA GLU A 179 8.05 23.09 -4.23
C GLU A 179 7.85 24.22 -5.27
N SER A 180 7.63 23.93 -6.56
CA SER A 180 7.45 24.99 -7.57
C SER A 180 6.08 24.99 -8.27
N ILE A 181 5.03 24.37 -7.65
CA ILE A 181 3.65 24.50 -8.14
C ILE A 181 2.73 24.79 -6.95
N ILE A 182 2.79 26.00 -6.46
CA ILE A 182 1.69 26.71 -5.78
C ILE A 182 1.59 28.09 -6.44
#